data_8b99721ef1aa0184a1252b5c606003bf
#
_entry.id   8b99721ef1aa0184a1252b5c606003bf
#
_cell.length_a   1.000
_cell.length_b   1.000
_cell.length_c   1.000
_cell.angle_alpha   90.00
_cell.angle_beta   90.00
_cell.angle_gamma   90.00
#
_symmetry.space_group_name_H-M   'P 1'
#
loop_
_entity.id
_entity.type
_entity.pdbx_description
1 polymer ?
#
loop_
_entity_poly.entity_id
_entity_poly.type
_entity_poly.pdbx_seq_one_letter_code
_entity_poly.pdbx_strand_id
1 'polypeptide(L)'
;RKEISIAESEMPGLMALRDEYKRKQPLKGAKIIGCLHMTIQTAVLIETLKDLGADVRWSSCNIFSTQDHAAAAIAKAGIPVYAWKGETEEEAVWCIRQTIDGKKDWKANMLLDDGGDLTAMMHSDYKDLLKEVKGVSEETTTGIKALNKMENDGSLMIPAINVNDSVTKS
;
A
#
# COMPACT_ATOMS: atom_id res chain seq x y z
N ARG A 1 -12.63 13.51 -8.25
CA ARG A 1 -13.63 12.45 -8.00
C ARG A 1 -14.17 11.85 -9.30
N LYS A 2 -14.51 12.65 -10.30
CA LYS A 2 -15.03 12.12 -11.59
C LYS A 2 -14.08 11.11 -12.23
N GLU A 3 -12.79 11.37 -12.24
CA GLU A 3 -11.78 10.44 -12.81
C GLU A 3 -11.69 9.13 -12.02
N ILE A 4 -11.82 9.17 -10.70
CA ILE A 4 -11.88 7.94 -9.88
C ILE A 4 -13.11 7.12 -10.26
N SER A 5 -14.26 7.75 -10.47
CA SER A 5 -15.47 7.04 -10.92
C SER A 5 -15.34 6.44 -12.32
N ILE A 6 -14.57 7.07 -13.20
CA ILE A 6 -14.22 6.48 -14.51
C ILE A 6 -13.32 5.26 -14.31
N ALA A 7 -12.28 5.38 -13.48
CA ALA A 7 -11.36 4.28 -13.17
C ALA A 7 -12.09 3.06 -12.55
N GLU A 8 -13.13 3.29 -11.73
CA GLU A 8 -13.98 2.21 -11.21
C GLU A 8 -14.59 1.36 -12.34
N SER A 9 -15.04 1.99 -13.44
CA SER A 9 -15.60 1.26 -14.59
C SER A 9 -14.54 0.48 -15.39
N GLU A 10 -13.27 0.88 -15.26
CA GLU A 10 -12.13 0.23 -15.92
C GLU A 10 -11.53 -0.91 -15.07
N MET A 11 -12.00 -1.08 -13.83
CA MET A 11 -11.50 -2.06 -12.87
C MET A 11 -12.62 -3.03 -12.42
N PRO A 12 -13.28 -3.75 -13.35
CA PRO A 12 -14.48 -4.54 -13.03
C PRO A 12 -14.21 -5.67 -12.04
N GLY A 13 -13.03 -6.29 -12.05
CA GLY A 13 -12.65 -7.32 -11.10
C GLY A 13 -12.59 -6.81 -9.67
N LEU A 14 -11.95 -5.66 -9.45
CA LEU A 14 -11.85 -5.04 -8.13
C LEU A 14 -13.22 -4.55 -7.65
N MET A 15 -14.03 -3.99 -8.54
CA MET A 15 -15.38 -3.54 -8.20
C MET A 15 -16.30 -4.71 -7.84
N ALA A 16 -16.20 -5.85 -8.53
CA ALA A 16 -16.93 -7.07 -8.19
C ALA A 16 -16.56 -7.57 -6.78
N LEU A 17 -15.27 -7.59 -6.45
CA LEU A 17 -14.81 -7.93 -5.09
C LEU A 17 -15.35 -6.96 -4.04
N ARG A 18 -15.31 -5.65 -4.32
CA ARG A 18 -15.88 -4.63 -3.42
C ARG A 18 -17.37 -4.91 -3.17
N ASP A 19 -18.14 -5.14 -4.19
CA ASP A 19 -19.59 -5.37 -4.09
C ASP A 19 -19.94 -6.68 -3.37
N GLU A 20 -19.18 -7.75 -3.61
CA GLU A 20 -19.40 -9.04 -2.97
C GLU A 20 -19.08 -9.00 -1.47
N TYR A 21 -17.99 -8.32 -1.08
CA TYR A 21 -17.42 -8.43 0.25
C TYR A 21 -17.67 -7.23 1.17
N LYS A 22 -18.08 -6.06 0.66
CA LYS A 22 -18.25 -4.86 1.49
C LYS A 22 -19.19 -5.04 2.69
N ARG A 23 -20.23 -5.89 2.55
CA ARG A 23 -21.13 -6.18 3.68
C ARG A 23 -20.52 -7.15 4.68
N LYS A 24 -19.62 -8.01 4.25
CA LYS A 24 -18.96 -9.03 5.09
C LYS A 24 -17.79 -8.45 5.89
N GLN A 25 -17.25 -7.30 5.48
CA GLN A 25 -16.11 -6.62 6.10
C GLN A 25 -14.92 -7.54 6.39
N PRO A 26 -14.40 -8.30 5.39
CA PRO A 26 -13.37 -9.32 5.60
C PRO A 26 -12.03 -8.72 6.09
N LEU A 27 -11.81 -7.43 5.85
CA LEU A 27 -10.61 -6.72 6.30
C LEU A 27 -10.82 -5.94 7.62
N LYS A 28 -11.91 -6.22 8.34
CA LYS A 28 -12.13 -5.59 9.65
C LYS A 28 -10.97 -5.92 10.61
N GLY A 29 -10.31 -4.88 11.13
CA GLY A 29 -9.12 -5.00 11.97
C GLY A 29 -7.80 -5.06 11.19
N ALA A 30 -7.82 -5.10 9.85
CA ALA A 30 -6.63 -4.91 9.05
C ALA A 30 -6.20 -3.44 9.12
N LYS A 31 -4.93 -3.22 9.44
CA LYS A 31 -4.24 -1.92 9.44
C LYS A 31 -3.16 -1.98 8.39
N ILE A 32 -3.43 -1.38 7.25
CA ILE A 32 -2.62 -1.55 6.03
C ILE A 32 -1.80 -0.29 5.78
N ILE A 33 -0.47 -0.44 5.64
CA ILE A 33 0.36 0.56 4.98
C ILE A 33 0.54 0.14 3.53
N GLY A 34 0.21 1.05 2.59
CA GLY A 34 0.54 0.92 1.19
C GLY A 34 1.64 1.89 0.77
N CYS A 35 2.63 1.38 0.05
CA CYS A 35 3.65 2.15 -0.66
C CYS A 35 3.59 1.74 -2.14
N LEU A 36 2.73 2.39 -2.89
CA LEU A 36 2.44 2.08 -4.28
C LEU A 36 1.97 3.35 -5.00
N HIS A 37 2.23 3.45 -6.31
CA HIS A 37 1.92 4.63 -7.13
C HIS A 37 0.57 5.25 -6.80
N MET A 38 0.54 6.51 -6.34
CA MET A 38 -0.70 7.18 -5.92
C MET A 38 -1.44 7.76 -7.13
N THR A 39 -2.04 6.88 -7.92
CA THR A 39 -2.82 7.20 -9.12
C THR A 39 -4.33 7.14 -8.85
N ILE A 40 -5.15 7.50 -9.85
CA ILE A 40 -6.61 7.34 -9.78
C ILE A 40 -7.01 5.87 -9.61
N GLN A 41 -6.31 4.92 -10.22
CA GLN A 41 -6.57 3.49 -10.06
C GLN A 41 -6.24 3.03 -8.63
N THR A 42 -5.14 3.51 -8.08
CA THR A 42 -4.78 3.25 -6.67
C THR A 42 -5.79 3.87 -5.71
N ALA A 43 -6.37 5.03 -6.05
CA ALA A 43 -7.46 5.59 -5.25
C ALA A 43 -8.67 4.64 -5.18
N VAL A 44 -9.03 3.97 -6.28
CA VAL A 44 -10.09 2.94 -6.30
C VAL A 44 -9.71 1.75 -5.40
N LEU A 45 -8.45 1.31 -5.43
CA LEU A 45 -7.96 0.25 -4.55
C LEU A 45 -8.07 0.66 -3.06
N ILE A 46 -7.59 1.84 -2.71
CA ILE A 46 -7.65 2.35 -1.33
C ILE A 46 -9.09 2.42 -0.81
N GLU A 47 -10.01 2.98 -1.62
CA GLU A 47 -11.42 3.03 -1.28
C GLU A 47 -12.03 1.62 -1.13
N THR A 48 -11.61 0.68 -1.98
CA THR A 48 -12.03 -0.73 -1.87
C THR A 48 -11.55 -1.35 -0.56
N LEU A 49 -10.27 -1.22 -0.21
CA LEU A 49 -9.74 -1.72 1.06
C LEU A 49 -10.51 -1.15 2.26
N LYS A 50 -10.82 0.15 2.22
CA LYS A 50 -11.62 0.81 3.25
C LYS A 50 -13.05 0.27 3.32
N ASP A 51 -13.71 0.10 2.18
CA ASP A 51 -15.07 -0.46 2.10
C ASP A 51 -15.12 -1.91 2.60
N LEU A 52 -14.02 -2.65 2.48
CA LEU A 52 -13.87 -4.01 3.03
C LEU A 52 -13.52 -4.03 4.54
N GLY A 53 -13.35 -2.87 5.17
CA GLY A 53 -13.18 -2.72 6.62
C GLY A 53 -11.77 -2.41 7.08
N ALA A 54 -10.81 -2.23 6.18
CA ALA A 54 -9.44 -1.89 6.55
C ALA A 54 -9.29 -0.43 7.02
N ASP A 55 -8.34 -0.20 7.91
CA ASP A 55 -7.77 1.10 8.20
C ASP A 55 -6.46 1.25 7.40
N VAL A 56 -6.39 2.26 6.53
CA VAL A 56 -5.37 2.35 5.48
C VAL A 56 -4.59 3.65 5.62
N ARG A 57 -3.27 3.59 5.40
CA ARG A 57 -2.37 4.73 5.25
C ARG A 57 -1.52 4.51 4.00
N TRP A 58 -1.19 5.58 3.29
CA TRP A 58 -0.60 5.46 1.96
C TRP A 58 0.52 6.43 1.69
N SER A 59 1.56 5.95 1.00
CA SER A 59 2.61 6.75 0.35
C SER A 59 2.81 6.27 -1.09
N SER A 60 3.52 7.05 -1.90
CA SER A 60 3.91 6.61 -3.24
C SER A 60 5.25 5.87 -3.20
N CYS A 61 5.44 4.94 -4.13
CA CYS A 61 6.69 4.24 -4.36
C CYS A 61 7.59 4.95 -5.39
N ASN A 62 7.15 6.08 -5.94
CA ASN A 62 7.90 6.79 -6.98
C ASN A 62 7.60 8.29 -6.90
N ILE A 63 8.67 9.09 -6.92
CA ILE A 63 8.63 10.55 -6.75
C ILE A 63 7.92 11.32 -7.88
N PHE A 64 7.69 10.70 -9.04
CA PHE A 64 7.06 11.34 -10.20
C PHE A 64 5.67 10.82 -10.55
N SER A 65 5.27 9.67 -10.00
CA SER A 65 4.06 8.98 -10.45
C SER A 65 2.77 9.43 -9.79
N THR A 66 2.82 10.16 -8.68
CA THR A 66 1.63 10.63 -7.97
C THR A 66 0.78 11.54 -8.86
N GLN A 67 -0.51 11.29 -8.87
CA GLN A 67 -1.53 12.19 -9.41
C GLN A 67 -2.11 12.97 -8.23
N ASP A 68 -1.72 14.22 -8.08
CA ASP A 68 -2.06 15.05 -6.90
C ASP A 68 -3.55 15.14 -6.63
N HIS A 69 -4.37 15.19 -7.69
CA HIS A 69 -5.82 15.20 -7.56
C HIS A 69 -6.40 13.89 -7.02
N ALA A 70 -5.74 12.74 -7.27
CA ALA A 70 -6.10 11.47 -6.68
C ALA A 70 -5.72 11.45 -5.18
N ALA A 71 -4.50 11.85 -4.85
CA ALA A 71 -4.04 11.97 -3.46
C ALA A 71 -4.95 12.91 -2.65
N ALA A 72 -5.29 14.08 -3.20
CA ALA A 72 -6.18 15.04 -2.57
C ALA A 72 -7.60 14.48 -2.34
N ALA A 73 -8.14 13.70 -3.29
CA ALA A 73 -9.45 13.07 -3.16
C ALA A 73 -9.49 12.04 -2.01
N ILE A 74 -8.44 11.24 -1.87
CA ILE A 74 -8.31 10.24 -0.80
C ILE A 74 -8.09 10.92 0.56
N ALA A 75 -7.23 11.93 0.62
CA ALA A 75 -7.04 12.73 1.84
C ALA A 75 -8.35 13.40 2.29
N LYS A 76 -9.12 13.97 1.35
CA LYS A 76 -10.45 14.56 1.63
C LYS A 76 -11.45 13.53 2.16
N ALA A 77 -11.32 12.26 1.78
CA ALA A 77 -12.12 11.16 2.32
C ALA A 77 -11.68 10.71 3.73
N GLY A 78 -10.69 11.38 4.33
CA GLY A 78 -10.21 11.12 5.68
C GLY A 78 -9.22 9.96 5.77
N ILE A 79 -8.63 9.55 4.66
CA ILE A 79 -7.59 8.52 4.63
C ILE A 79 -6.22 9.22 4.59
N PRO A 80 -5.30 8.92 5.52
CA PRO A 80 -3.96 9.51 5.53
C PRO A 80 -3.18 9.11 4.27
N VAL A 81 -2.82 10.11 3.47
CA VAL A 81 -2.00 9.98 2.26
C VAL A 81 -0.85 10.96 2.33
N TYR A 82 0.34 10.45 2.17
CA TYR A 82 1.59 11.21 2.14
C TYR A 82 2.24 10.96 0.77
N ALA A 83 1.83 11.74 -0.21
CA ALA A 83 2.32 11.63 -1.59
C ALA A 83 1.96 12.89 -2.39
N TRP A 84 2.92 13.38 -3.16
CA TRP A 84 2.71 14.43 -4.19
C TRP A 84 3.65 14.23 -5.37
N LYS A 85 3.35 14.82 -6.49
CA LYS A 85 4.18 14.70 -7.66
C LYS A 85 5.41 15.60 -7.55
N GLY A 86 6.60 15.02 -7.76
CA GLY A 86 7.85 15.77 -7.71
C GLY A 86 8.44 15.87 -6.31
N GLU A 87 8.19 14.86 -5.47
CA GLU A 87 8.94 14.67 -4.22
C GLU A 87 10.44 14.60 -4.48
N THR A 88 11.25 15.06 -3.55
CA THR A 88 12.67 14.67 -3.50
C THR A 88 12.80 13.27 -2.90
N GLU A 89 13.97 12.66 -3.03
CA GLU A 89 14.25 11.35 -2.40
C GLU A 89 14.08 11.40 -0.88
N GLU A 90 14.49 12.51 -0.24
CA GLU A 90 14.34 12.70 1.21
C GLU A 90 12.86 12.86 1.61
N GLU A 91 12.07 13.55 0.79
CA GLU A 91 10.64 13.70 1.01
C GLU A 91 9.91 12.36 0.84
N ALA A 92 10.29 11.54 -0.14
CA ALA A 92 9.74 10.20 -0.32
C ALA A 92 9.99 9.30 0.90
N VAL A 93 11.22 9.29 1.41
CA VAL A 93 11.57 8.60 2.66
C VAL A 93 10.72 9.12 3.83
N TRP A 94 10.57 10.44 3.95
CA TRP A 94 9.73 11.05 4.97
C TRP A 94 8.26 10.61 4.83
N CYS A 95 7.72 10.56 3.60
CA CYS A 95 6.35 10.12 3.33
C CYS A 95 6.11 8.67 3.81
N ILE A 96 7.04 7.75 3.51
CA ILE A 96 6.96 6.38 4.00
C ILE A 96 6.97 6.36 5.53
N ARG A 97 7.89 7.10 6.18
CA ARG A 97 7.94 7.21 7.66
C ARG A 97 6.63 7.73 8.24
N GLN A 98 5.98 8.70 7.62
CA GLN A 98 4.69 9.22 8.09
C GLN A 98 3.57 8.17 8.05
N THR A 99 3.62 7.22 7.12
CA THR A 99 2.66 6.10 7.13
C THR A 99 2.85 5.20 8.34
N ILE A 100 4.07 5.05 8.84
CA ILE A 100 4.42 4.21 9.98
C ILE A 100 4.19 4.97 11.30
N ASP A 101 4.81 6.16 11.45
CA ASP A 101 4.91 6.91 12.70
C ASP A 101 3.81 7.96 12.89
N GLY A 102 3.11 8.34 11.83
CA GLY A 102 2.22 9.52 11.82
C GLY A 102 1.03 9.45 12.78
N LYS A 103 0.86 8.36 13.54
CA LYS A 103 -0.17 8.23 14.59
C LYS A 103 0.33 7.31 15.71
N LYS A 104 0.49 7.87 16.91
CA LYS A 104 1.17 7.26 18.06
C LYS A 104 0.73 5.82 18.40
N ASP A 105 -0.56 5.52 18.39
CA ASP A 105 -1.09 4.23 18.82
C ASP A 105 -1.59 3.36 17.65
N TRP A 106 -1.21 3.73 16.43
CA TRP A 106 -1.56 2.99 15.24
C TRP A 106 -0.35 2.19 14.75
N LYS A 107 -0.51 0.88 14.66
CA LYS A 107 0.54 -0.01 14.15
C LYS A 107 -0.03 -0.83 13.01
N ALA A 108 0.69 -0.89 11.90
CA ALA A 108 0.32 -1.74 10.78
C ALA A 108 0.40 -3.22 11.15
N ASN A 109 -0.51 -4.00 10.60
CA ASN A 109 -0.45 -5.46 10.67
C ASN A 109 -0.44 -6.13 9.28
N MET A 110 -0.47 -5.33 8.20
CA MET A 110 -0.32 -5.77 6.82
C MET A 110 0.40 -4.69 6.01
N LEU A 111 1.25 -5.11 5.07
CA LEU A 111 1.96 -4.22 4.16
C LEU A 111 1.58 -4.53 2.72
N LEU A 112 1.50 -3.49 1.90
CA LEU A 112 1.37 -3.56 0.45
C LEU A 112 2.49 -2.70 -0.14
N ASP A 113 3.42 -3.32 -0.86
CA ASP A 113 4.64 -2.65 -1.32
C ASP A 113 4.82 -2.80 -2.83
N ASP A 114 5.52 -1.86 -3.43
CA ASP A 114 5.84 -1.81 -4.84
C ASP A 114 7.28 -1.31 -4.99
N GLY A 115 8.22 -2.26 -5.08
CA GLY A 115 9.64 -2.00 -5.21
C GLY A 115 10.46 -2.31 -3.96
N GLY A 116 9.82 -2.55 -2.81
CA GLY A 116 10.47 -3.04 -1.60
C GLY A 116 10.97 -1.97 -0.63
N ASP A 117 10.75 -0.68 -0.88
CA ASP A 117 11.27 0.40 -0.02
C ASP A 117 10.62 0.41 1.36
N LEU A 118 9.29 0.25 1.44
CA LEU A 118 8.58 0.12 2.70
C LEU A 118 9.06 -1.11 3.47
N THR A 119 9.17 -2.25 2.80
CA THR A 119 9.61 -3.51 3.40
C THR A 119 11.03 -3.40 3.92
N ALA A 120 11.94 -2.81 3.16
CA ALA A 120 13.32 -2.58 3.58
C ALA A 120 13.40 -1.67 4.81
N MET A 121 12.65 -0.56 4.81
CA MET A 121 12.58 0.37 5.94
C MET A 121 12.02 -0.30 7.20
N MET A 122 10.98 -1.13 7.07
CA MET A 122 10.43 -1.89 8.20
C MET A 122 11.45 -2.87 8.77
N HIS A 123 12.26 -3.52 7.93
CA HIS A 123 13.30 -4.47 8.36
C HIS A 123 14.57 -3.82 8.91
N SER A 124 14.85 -2.55 8.57
CA SER A 124 16.00 -1.80 9.12
C SER A 124 15.62 -1.03 10.38
N ASP A 125 14.67 -0.11 10.26
CA ASP A 125 14.40 0.94 11.25
C ASP A 125 13.28 0.58 12.22
N TYR A 126 12.39 -0.36 11.85
CA TYR A 126 11.15 -0.67 12.57
C TYR A 126 10.99 -2.16 12.90
N LYS A 127 12.07 -2.88 13.13
CA LYS A 127 12.06 -4.34 13.39
C LYS A 127 11.08 -4.77 14.48
N ASP A 128 10.94 -3.96 15.52
CA ASP A 128 10.02 -4.28 16.62
C ASP A 128 8.55 -4.26 16.20
N LEU A 129 8.20 -3.44 15.20
CA LEU A 129 6.85 -3.38 14.66
C LEU A 129 6.51 -4.57 13.76
N LEU A 130 7.52 -5.24 13.18
CA LEU A 130 7.29 -6.42 12.33
C LEU A 130 6.64 -7.58 13.08
N LYS A 131 6.76 -7.63 14.40
CA LYS A 131 6.10 -8.66 15.24
C LYS A 131 4.57 -8.64 15.12
N GLU A 132 3.99 -7.48 14.79
CA GLU A 132 2.56 -7.29 14.59
C GLU A 132 2.13 -7.49 13.12
N VAL A 133 3.09 -7.51 12.19
CA VAL A 133 2.84 -7.59 10.75
C VAL A 133 2.65 -9.05 10.32
N LYS A 134 1.51 -9.34 9.72
CA LYS A 134 1.14 -10.67 9.23
C LYS A 134 1.81 -11.03 7.90
N GLY A 135 2.20 -10.02 7.13
CA GLY A 135 2.87 -10.22 5.86
C GLY A 135 2.84 -8.99 4.96
N VAL A 136 3.54 -9.10 3.84
CA VAL A 136 3.60 -8.10 2.77
C VAL A 136 3.13 -8.71 1.44
N SER A 137 2.39 -7.93 0.66
CA SER A 137 2.12 -8.21 -0.75
C SER A 137 3.00 -7.29 -1.60
N GLU A 138 3.84 -7.87 -2.45
CA GLU A 138 4.79 -7.14 -3.30
C GLU A 138 4.36 -7.20 -4.77
N GLU A 139 4.32 -6.03 -5.41
CA GLU A 139 3.78 -5.84 -6.75
C GLU A 139 4.82 -5.98 -7.86
N THR A 140 6.12 -5.68 -7.62
CA THR A 140 7.11 -5.51 -8.67
C THR A 140 8.16 -6.61 -8.76
N THR A 141 8.74 -6.77 -9.96
CA THR A 141 9.91 -7.63 -10.17
C THR A 141 11.10 -7.21 -9.30
N THR A 142 11.34 -5.90 -9.15
CA THR A 142 12.43 -5.38 -8.32
C THR A 142 12.24 -5.73 -6.85
N GLY A 143 11.02 -5.54 -6.33
CA GLY A 143 10.68 -5.89 -4.96
C GLY A 143 10.77 -7.40 -4.71
N ILE A 144 10.28 -8.23 -5.64
CA ILE A 144 10.40 -9.70 -5.52
C ILE A 144 11.86 -10.14 -5.49
N LYS A 145 12.74 -9.54 -6.31
CA LYS A 145 14.18 -9.82 -6.23
C LYS A 145 14.78 -9.45 -4.87
N ALA A 146 14.37 -8.33 -4.30
CA ALA A 146 14.80 -7.91 -2.97
C ALA A 146 14.31 -8.88 -1.89
N LEU A 147 13.04 -9.29 -1.92
CA LEU A 147 12.46 -10.26 -1.00
C LEU A 147 13.15 -11.62 -1.07
N ASN A 148 13.39 -12.14 -2.28
CA ASN A 148 14.12 -13.40 -2.48
C ASN A 148 15.56 -13.33 -1.92
N LYS A 149 16.23 -12.18 -2.06
CA LYS A 149 17.54 -11.97 -1.44
C LYS A 149 17.45 -12.03 0.08
N MET A 150 16.47 -11.33 0.66
CA MET A 150 16.24 -11.31 2.12
C MET A 150 15.86 -12.70 2.66
N GLU A 151 15.10 -13.48 1.89
CA GLU A 151 14.78 -14.87 2.25
C GLU A 151 16.04 -15.74 2.23
N ASN A 152 16.85 -15.66 1.18
CA ASN A 152 18.08 -16.45 1.02
C ASN A 152 19.14 -16.15 2.07
N ASP A 153 19.25 -14.89 2.52
CA ASP A 153 20.20 -14.50 3.58
C ASP A 153 19.61 -14.58 5.00
N GLY A 154 18.34 -14.98 5.12
CA GLY A 154 17.64 -15.17 6.39
C GLY A 154 17.23 -13.85 7.08
N SER A 155 17.24 -12.73 6.38
CA SER A 155 16.85 -11.42 6.94
C SER A 155 15.36 -11.12 6.80
N LEU A 156 14.61 -11.87 6.00
CA LEU A 156 13.16 -11.69 5.86
C LEU A 156 12.44 -12.17 7.12
N MET A 157 11.81 -11.25 7.84
CA MET A 157 11.18 -11.51 9.13
C MET A 157 9.66 -11.75 9.07
N ILE A 158 9.03 -11.55 7.91
CA ILE A 158 7.58 -11.68 7.71
C ILE A 158 7.28 -12.47 6.44
N PRO A 159 6.12 -13.16 6.37
CA PRO A 159 5.67 -13.77 5.14
C PRO A 159 5.51 -12.75 4.01
N ALA A 160 5.84 -13.15 2.78
CA ALA A 160 5.69 -12.31 1.60
C ALA A 160 4.87 -13.02 0.52
N ILE A 161 3.98 -12.27 -0.14
CA ILE A 161 3.18 -12.73 -1.27
C ILE A 161 3.70 -12.06 -2.53
N ASN A 162 4.13 -12.86 -3.49
CA ASN A 162 4.52 -12.41 -4.81
C ASN A 162 3.28 -12.19 -5.67
N VAL A 163 2.85 -10.94 -5.78
CA VAL A 163 1.75 -10.54 -6.66
C VAL A 163 2.23 -10.32 -8.09
N ASN A 164 3.52 -9.98 -8.28
CA ASN A 164 4.11 -9.71 -9.59
C ASN A 164 3.95 -10.87 -10.58
N ASP A 165 4.11 -12.10 -10.10
CA ASP A 165 4.06 -13.31 -10.92
C ASP A 165 2.69 -14.02 -10.83
N SER A 166 1.67 -13.34 -10.29
CA SER A 166 0.30 -13.84 -10.23
C SER A 166 -0.29 -13.97 -11.64
N VAL A 167 -1.02 -15.04 -11.88
CA VAL A 167 -1.73 -15.27 -13.15
C VAL A 167 -2.76 -14.18 -13.48
N THR A 168 -3.16 -13.39 -12.51
CA THR A 168 -4.08 -12.25 -12.69
C THR A 168 -3.39 -10.95 -13.07
N LYS A 169 -2.06 -10.90 -13.06
CA LYS A 169 -1.28 -9.72 -13.42
C LYS A 169 -0.85 -9.72 -14.89
N SER A 170 -0.91 -10.83 -15.60
CA SER A 170 -0.48 -10.98 -17.00
C SER A 170 -1.43 -10.31 -18.00
#